data_90c7c9a0d3ea6936421f4cc6fa559acf
#
_entry.id   90c7c9a0d3ea6936421f4cc6fa559acf
#
_cell.length_a   1.000
_cell.length_b   1.000
_cell.length_c   1.000
_cell.angle_alpha   90.00
_cell.angle_beta   90.00
_cell.angle_gamma   90.00
#
_symmetry.space_group_name_H-M   'P 1'
#
loop_
_entity.id
_entity.type
_entity.pdbx_description
1 polymer ?
#
loop_
_entity_poly.entity_id
_entity_poly.type
_entity_poly.pdbx_seq_one_letter_code
_entity_poly.pdbx_strand_id
1 'polypeptide(L)'
;MTGVQTCALPISPVVANSVAVNRLLNPSTAALPITAVETPSAPARPTGIGEFDRVLDGGLVPGSVTLLSGEPGIGKSTLLLQLVGAWSGTSLYVSAEESTQQVRLRAERLGVRRDDVLLMSALSLSDIVAAIDKNVPSLVVVDSIQTIADDALDSAPGSVVQVRECAFRLVQEAKARSIAVLIVGHVTKEGSIAGPRLL
;
A
#
# COMPACT_ATOMS: atom_id res chain seq x y z
N MET A 1 -70.16 20.11 24.05
CA MET A 1 -69.00 20.96 23.87
C MET A 1 -67.81 20.13 24.33
N THR A 2 -67.16 19.46 23.40
CA THR A 2 -66.00 18.55 23.68
C THR A 2 -64.74 19.26 23.22
N GLY A 3 -63.91 19.67 24.17
CA GLY A 3 -62.62 20.28 23.91
C GLY A 3 -61.57 19.20 23.63
N VAL A 4 -60.94 19.24 22.46
CA VAL A 4 -59.82 18.42 22.08
C VAL A 4 -58.56 19.16 22.54
N GLN A 5 -57.84 18.58 23.49
CA GLN A 5 -56.53 19.05 23.93
C GLN A 5 -55.44 18.44 23.07
N THR A 6 -54.82 19.23 22.20
CA THR A 6 -53.63 18.84 21.45
C THR A 6 -52.40 19.03 22.32
N CYS A 7 -51.78 17.91 22.71
CA CYS A 7 -50.49 17.89 23.41
C CYS A 7 -49.36 18.05 22.38
N ALA A 8 -48.78 19.26 22.29
CA ALA A 8 -47.60 19.50 21.47
C ALA A 8 -46.35 19.20 22.33
N LEU A 9 -45.62 18.15 21.97
CA LEU A 9 -44.29 17.89 22.53
C LEU A 9 -43.29 18.87 21.92
N PRO A 10 -42.39 19.48 22.72
CA PRO A 10 -41.36 20.34 22.18
C PRO A 10 -40.30 19.50 21.44
N ILE A 11 -40.17 19.74 20.14
CA ILE A 11 -39.06 19.21 19.35
C ILE A 11 -37.83 20.04 19.68
N SER A 12 -36.92 19.49 20.51
CA SER A 12 -35.61 20.07 20.70
C SER A 12 -34.79 19.96 19.42
N PRO A 13 -34.18 21.04 18.92
CA PRO A 13 -33.30 20.95 17.76
C PRO A 13 -32.09 20.07 18.11
N VAL A 14 -31.93 18.97 17.39
CA VAL A 14 -30.70 18.19 17.41
C VAL A 14 -29.61 19.11 16.84
N VAL A 15 -28.75 19.59 17.70
CA VAL A 15 -27.51 20.27 17.28
C VAL A 15 -26.66 19.21 16.57
N ALA A 16 -26.76 19.16 15.27
CA ALA A 16 -25.88 18.36 14.45
C ALA A 16 -24.45 18.88 14.67
N ASN A 17 -23.61 18.01 15.24
CA ASN A 17 -22.22 18.29 15.53
C ASN A 17 -21.53 18.75 14.25
N SER A 18 -21.24 20.05 14.14
CA SER A 18 -20.62 20.68 12.97
C SER A 18 -19.20 20.17 12.64
N VAL A 19 -18.64 19.35 13.53
CA VAL A 19 -17.33 18.71 13.36
C VAL A 19 -17.39 17.53 12.34
N ALA A 20 -18.54 16.88 12.18
CA ALA A 20 -18.69 15.75 11.25
C ALA A 20 -18.88 16.20 9.79
N VAL A 21 -19.44 17.38 9.56
CA VAL A 21 -19.72 17.90 8.19
C VAL A 21 -18.43 18.45 7.57
N ASN A 22 -17.51 18.99 8.38
CA ASN A 22 -16.26 19.56 7.86
C ASN A 22 -15.23 18.48 7.41
N ARG A 23 -15.44 17.19 7.74
CA ARG A 23 -14.62 16.07 7.24
C ARG A 23 -15.02 15.63 5.83
N LEU A 24 -16.21 16.00 5.35
CA LEU A 24 -16.70 15.63 4.01
C LEU A 24 -16.31 16.63 2.92
N LEU A 25 -15.84 17.80 3.30
CA LEU A 25 -15.31 18.79 2.37
C LEU A 25 -13.77 18.85 2.47
N ASN A 26 -13.13 17.75 2.12
CA ASN A 26 -11.69 17.76 1.90
C ASN A 26 -11.45 18.65 0.66
N PRO A 27 -10.71 19.76 0.75
CA PRO A 27 -10.48 20.64 -0.41
C PRO A 27 -9.79 19.92 -1.58
N SER A 28 -9.25 18.73 -1.34
CA SER A 28 -8.66 17.84 -2.34
C SER A 28 -9.67 17.11 -3.25
N THR A 29 -10.99 17.19 -2.97
CA THR A 29 -12.04 16.56 -3.81
C THR A 29 -12.64 17.52 -4.84
N ALA A 30 -12.35 18.80 -4.79
CA ALA A 30 -12.78 19.76 -5.79
C ALA A 30 -11.96 19.57 -7.09
N ALA A 31 -12.65 19.56 -8.23
CA ALA A 31 -11.98 19.59 -9.51
C ALA A 31 -11.29 20.96 -9.70
N LEU A 32 -9.99 20.95 -9.88
CA LEU A 32 -9.19 22.14 -10.10
C LEU A 32 -8.58 22.12 -11.52
N PRO A 33 -8.37 23.28 -12.16
CA PRO A 33 -7.53 23.35 -13.34
C PRO A 33 -6.15 22.78 -13.04
N ILE A 34 -5.57 22.03 -13.98
CA ILE A 34 -4.25 21.42 -13.79
C ILE A 34 -3.16 22.43 -13.41
N THR A 35 -3.29 23.66 -13.87
CA THR A 35 -2.37 24.77 -13.57
C THR A 35 -2.52 25.33 -12.14
N ALA A 36 -3.64 25.01 -11.47
CA ALA A 36 -3.91 25.42 -10.09
C ALA A 36 -3.56 24.31 -9.07
N VAL A 37 -3.20 23.10 -9.57
CA VAL A 37 -2.73 22.02 -8.71
C VAL A 37 -1.27 22.27 -8.36
N GLU A 38 -0.99 22.38 -7.07
CA GLU A 38 0.39 22.47 -6.59
C GLU A 38 1.17 21.22 -7.00
N THR A 39 2.33 21.40 -7.61
CA THR A 39 3.21 20.29 -7.94
C THR A 39 3.71 19.66 -6.64
N PRO A 40 3.64 18.32 -6.47
CA PRO A 40 4.19 17.68 -5.29
C PRO A 40 5.64 18.10 -5.08
N SER A 41 5.96 18.55 -3.88
CA SER A 41 7.31 19.03 -3.53
C SER A 41 8.36 17.90 -3.46
N ALA A 42 7.93 16.65 -3.62
CA ALA A 42 8.80 15.49 -3.56
C ALA A 42 9.02 14.89 -4.97
N PRO A 43 10.20 15.11 -5.56
CA PRO A 43 10.58 14.48 -6.83
C PRO A 43 10.64 12.94 -6.68
N ALA A 44 10.65 12.24 -7.81
CA ALA A 44 10.96 10.83 -7.83
C ALA A 44 12.30 10.57 -7.10
N ARG A 45 12.34 9.52 -6.30
CA ARG A 45 13.54 9.12 -5.54
C ARG A 45 14.22 7.98 -6.26
N PRO A 46 15.49 8.14 -6.67
CA PRO A 46 16.24 7.09 -7.32
C PRO A 46 16.29 5.82 -6.45
N THR A 47 16.12 4.68 -7.07
CA THR A 47 16.19 3.36 -6.38
C THR A 47 17.64 2.90 -6.17
N GLY A 48 18.58 3.52 -6.88
CA GLY A 48 19.98 3.11 -6.92
C GLY A 48 20.28 2.02 -7.95
N ILE A 49 19.27 1.60 -8.74
CA ILE A 49 19.41 0.67 -9.86
C ILE A 49 19.09 1.40 -11.15
N GLY A 50 20.11 1.79 -11.90
CA GLY A 50 19.99 2.70 -13.04
C GLY A 50 18.97 2.26 -14.09
N GLU A 51 18.91 0.97 -14.44
CA GLU A 51 17.91 0.47 -15.41
C GLU A 51 16.48 0.53 -14.86
N PHE A 52 16.30 0.31 -13.56
CA PHE A 52 15.00 0.43 -12.91
C PHE A 52 14.56 1.89 -12.85
N ASP A 53 15.49 2.79 -12.49
CA ASP A 53 15.23 4.23 -12.46
C ASP A 53 14.91 4.78 -13.86
N ARG A 54 15.57 4.26 -14.91
CA ARG A 54 15.27 4.63 -16.29
C ARG A 54 13.84 4.24 -16.71
N VAL A 55 13.36 3.06 -16.30
CA VAL A 55 11.99 2.61 -16.58
C VAL A 55 10.95 3.43 -15.81
N LEU A 56 11.29 3.90 -14.61
CA LEU A 56 10.43 4.67 -13.74
C LEU A 56 10.59 6.20 -13.90
N ASP A 57 11.25 6.64 -14.94
CA ASP A 57 11.51 8.08 -15.21
C ASP A 57 12.12 8.81 -13.99
N GLY A 58 13.17 8.20 -13.44
CA GLY A 58 13.97 8.78 -12.34
C GLY A 58 13.79 8.14 -10.97
N GLY A 59 12.90 7.17 -10.83
CA GLY A 59 12.75 6.41 -9.59
C GLY A 59 11.32 6.31 -9.04
N LEU A 60 11.19 6.01 -7.76
CA LEU A 60 9.91 5.84 -7.10
C LEU A 60 9.37 7.17 -6.57
N VAL A 61 8.12 7.48 -6.87
CA VAL A 61 7.46 8.70 -6.38
C VAL A 61 6.87 8.43 -4.99
N PRO A 62 7.14 9.27 -3.98
CA PRO A 62 6.50 9.17 -2.68
C PRO A 62 4.96 9.22 -2.80
N GLY A 63 4.26 8.34 -2.11
CA GLY A 63 2.80 8.20 -2.20
C GLY A 63 2.33 7.37 -3.41
N SER A 64 3.23 6.84 -4.23
CA SER A 64 2.87 5.95 -5.34
C SER A 64 2.97 4.48 -4.97
N VAL A 65 2.23 3.65 -5.73
CA VAL A 65 2.34 2.20 -5.69
C VAL A 65 2.76 1.70 -7.06
N THR A 66 3.87 0.96 -7.09
CA THR A 66 4.40 0.34 -8.31
C THR A 66 4.21 -1.17 -8.24
N LEU A 67 3.62 -1.76 -9.27
CA LEU A 67 3.46 -3.21 -9.40
C LEU A 67 4.62 -3.78 -10.24
N LEU A 68 5.40 -4.67 -9.64
CA LEU A 68 6.39 -5.49 -10.32
C LEU A 68 5.81 -6.86 -10.59
N SER A 69 5.47 -7.16 -11.83
CA SER A 69 4.90 -8.45 -12.21
C SER A 69 5.84 -9.24 -13.13
N GLY A 70 5.68 -10.55 -13.10
CA GLY A 70 6.47 -11.45 -13.95
C GLY A 70 6.36 -12.91 -13.51
N GLU A 71 6.87 -13.82 -14.34
CA GLU A 71 6.85 -15.25 -14.05
C GLU A 71 7.61 -15.59 -12.76
N PRO A 72 7.21 -16.66 -12.04
CA PRO A 72 7.99 -17.19 -10.93
C PRO A 72 9.43 -17.51 -11.37
N GLY A 73 10.41 -17.25 -10.48
CA GLY A 73 11.80 -17.58 -10.74
C GLY A 73 12.60 -16.59 -11.61
N ILE A 74 11.98 -15.56 -12.21
CA ILE A 74 12.67 -14.58 -13.07
C ILE A 74 13.63 -13.62 -12.31
N GLY A 75 13.64 -13.70 -10.98
CA GLY A 75 14.55 -12.88 -10.18
C GLY A 75 13.93 -11.66 -9.51
N LYS A 76 12.59 -11.52 -9.47
CA LYS A 76 11.90 -10.37 -8.84
C LYS A 76 12.38 -10.10 -7.41
N SER A 77 12.34 -11.11 -6.53
CA SER A 77 12.76 -10.98 -5.13
C SER A 77 14.24 -10.62 -4.99
N THR A 78 15.09 -11.08 -5.92
CA THR A 78 16.51 -10.71 -5.97
C THR A 78 16.68 -9.23 -6.31
N LEU A 79 15.98 -8.75 -7.33
CA LEU A 79 15.97 -7.34 -7.72
C LEU A 79 15.47 -6.45 -6.57
N LEU A 80 14.42 -6.87 -5.88
CA LEU A 80 13.87 -6.12 -4.75
C LEU A 80 14.82 -6.04 -3.56
N LEU A 81 15.54 -7.12 -3.26
CA LEU A 81 16.57 -7.08 -2.21
C LEU A 81 17.73 -6.15 -2.58
N GLN A 82 18.16 -6.14 -3.84
CA GLN A 82 19.16 -5.18 -4.32
C GLN A 82 18.64 -3.75 -4.19
N LEU A 83 17.37 -3.52 -4.56
CA LEU A 83 16.74 -2.22 -4.47
C LEU A 83 16.69 -1.70 -3.03
N VAL A 84 16.18 -2.49 -2.07
CA VAL A 84 16.15 -2.06 -0.66
C VAL A 84 17.57 -1.89 -0.10
N GLY A 85 18.53 -2.65 -0.58
CA GLY A 85 19.95 -2.49 -0.23
C GLY A 85 20.56 -1.19 -0.74
N ALA A 86 20.12 -0.69 -1.90
CA ALA A 86 20.58 0.55 -2.51
C ALA A 86 19.76 1.78 -2.11
N TRP A 87 18.53 1.58 -1.61
CA TRP A 87 17.61 2.64 -1.25
C TRP A 87 18.16 3.55 -0.15
N SER A 88 18.04 4.87 -0.31
CA SER A 88 18.45 5.81 0.73
C SER A 88 17.30 6.05 1.72
N GLY A 89 17.45 5.56 2.95
CA GLY A 89 16.47 5.69 4.03
C GLY A 89 15.86 4.35 4.45
N THR A 90 15.02 4.39 5.48
CA THR A 90 14.38 3.19 6.03
C THR A 90 13.47 2.54 5.01
N SER A 91 13.65 1.25 4.81
CA SER A 91 12.79 0.40 3.98
C SER A 91 12.24 -0.78 4.78
N LEU A 92 11.01 -1.18 4.47
CA LEU A 92 10.34 -2.35 5.04
C LEU A 92 10.14 -3.38 3.93
N TYR A 93 10.81 -4.52 4.05
CA TYR A 93 10.60 -5.68 3.18
C TYR A 93 9.67 -6.68 3.85
N VAL A 94 8.49 -6.85 3.31
CA VAL A 94 7.50 -7.82 3.75
C VAL A 94 7.57 -9.04 2.86
N SER A 95 7.99 -10.17 3.43
CA SER A 95 7.98 -11.47 2.76
C SER A 95 6.76 -12.25 3.22
N ALA A 96 5.91 -12.63 2.28
CA ALA A 96 4.74 -13.43 2.56
C ALA A 96 4.87 -14.90 2.09
N GLU A 97 5.94 -15.22 1.35
CA GLU A 97 6.20 -16.56 0.82
C GLU A 97 7.40 -17.23 1.49
N GLU A 98 8.40 -16.45 1.90
CA GLU A 98 9.62 -16.96 2.48
C GLU A 98 9.79 -16.52 3.93
N SER A 99 10.43 -17.36 4.74
CA SER A 99 10.78 -16.99 6.11
C SER A 99 11.82 -15.88 6.14
N THR A 100 11.85 -15.12 7.23
CA THR A 100 12.86 -14.05 7.43
C THR A 100 14.29 -14.57 7.34
N GLN A 101 14.54 -15.81 7.77
CA GLN A 101 15.86 -16.43 7.68
C GLN A 101 16.28 -16.68 6.23
N GLN A 102 15.37 -17.17 5.38
CA GLN A 102 15.64 -17.40 3.95
C GLN A 102 15.92 -16.10 3.21
N VAL A 103 15.10 -15.07 3.46
CA VAL A 103 15.32 -13.74 2.89
C VAL A 103 16.65 -13.16 3.38
N ARG A 104 16.97 -13.30 4.66
CA ARG A 104 18.23 -12.83 5.24
C ARG A 104 19.45 -13.49 4.58
N LEU A 105 19.43 -14.81 4.38
CA LEU A 105 20.52 -15.53 3.71
C LEU A 105 20.71 -15.06 2.26
N ARG A 106 19.62 -14.74 1.56
CA ARG A 106 19.67 -14.17 0.21
C ARG A 106 20.23 -12.75 0.24
N ALA A 107 19.80 -11.91 1.16
CA ALA A 107 20.30 -10.55 1.35
C ALA A 107 21.81 -10.54 1.61
N GLU A 108 22.31 -11.46 2.44
CA GLU A 108 23.76 -11.60 2.71
C GLU A 108 24.59 -11.94 1.47
N ARG A 109 24.06 -12.84 0.61
CA ARG A 109 24.71 -13.18 -0.68
C ARG A 109 24.77 -11.99 -1.63
N LEU A 110 23.81 -11.06 -1.52
CA LEU A 110 23.75 -9.83 -2.31
C LEU A 110 24.51 -8.67 -1.67
N GLY A 111 25.14 -8.88 -0.51
CA GLY A 111 25.86 -7.84 0.23
C GLY A 111 24.97 -6.84 0.95
N VAL A 112 23.67 -7.11 1.07
CA VAL A 112 22.72 -6.25 1.77
C VAL A 112 22.82 -6.50 3.27
N ARG A 113 23.50 -5.56 3.98
CA ARG A 113 23.78 -5.60 5.43
C ARG A 113 23.58 -4.22 6.01
N ARG A 114 22.31 -3.82 6.18
CA ARG A 114 21.94 -2.48 6.65
C ARG A 114 20.88 -2.59 7.73
N ASP A 115 21.02 -1.80 8.80
CA ASP A 115 20.08 -1.79 9.94
C ASP A 115 18.79 -1.04 9.62
N ASP A 116 18.78 -0.18 8.61
CA ASP A 116 17.61 0.54 8.11
C ASP A 116 16.82 -0.24 7.03
N VAL A 117 17.22 -1.46 6.70
CA VAL A 117 16.44 -2.42 5.94
C VAL A 117 15.73 -3.36 6.90
N LEU A 118 14.48 -3.08 7.17
CA LEU A 118 13.63 -3.86 8.07
C LEU A 118 13.01 -5.03 7.31
N LEU A 119 13.01 -6.20 7.91
CA LEU A 119 12.47 -7.42 7.32
C LEU A 119 11.40 -7.99 8.23
N MET A 120 10.22 -8.29 7.66
CA MET A 120 9.18 -9.04 8.35
C MET A 120 8.62 -10.15 7.47
N SER A 121 8.14 -11.22 8.12
CA SER A 121 7.28 -12.22 7.48
C SER A 121 5.86 -12.00 8.00
N ALA A 122 4.93 -11.68 7.11
CA ALA A 122 3.54 -11.41 7.45
C ALA A 122 2.62 -11.85 6.33
N LEU A 123 1.45 -12.37 6.74
CA LEU A 123 0.35 -12.73 5.84
C LEU A 123 -0.86 -11.81 6.03
N SER A 124 -0.93 -11.13 7.18
CA SER A 124 -2.02 -10.20 7.50
C SER A 124 -1.70 -8.78 7.10
N LEU A 125 -2.63 -8.14 6.40
CA LEU A 125 -2.53 -6.73 6.01
C LEU A 125 -2.47 -5.81 7.24
N SER A 126 -3.19 -6.14 8.31
CA SER A 126 -3.18 -5.37 9.56
C SER A 126 -1.80 -5.31 10.21
N ASP A 127 -1.05 -6.43 10.18
CA ASP A 127 0.32 -6.48 10.69
C ASP A 127 1.27 -5.60 9.88
N ILE A 128 1.09 -5.59 8.55
CA ILE A 128 1.88 -4.74 7.65
C ILE A 128 1.62 -3.26 7.95
N VAL A 129 0.35 -2.86 8.09
CA VAL A 129 -0.02 -1.48 8.43
C VAL A 129 0.54 -1.08 9.78
N ALA A 130 0.43 -1.94 10.80
CA ALA A 130 1.02 -1.70 12.13
C ALA A 130 2.55 -1.54 12.08
N ALA A 131 3.23 -2.33 11.24
CA ALA A 131 4.67 -2.20 11.03
C ALA A 131 5.05 -0.90 10.33
N ILE A 132 4.24 -0.44 9.37
CA ILE A 132 4.40 0.86 8.72
C ILE A 132 4.25 1.99 9.75
N ASP A 133 3.22 1.95 10.59
CA ASP A 133 2.98 2.96 11.63
C ASP A 133 4.15 3.04 12.63
N LYS A 134 4.65 1.89 13.04
CA LYS A 134 5.72 1.81 14.04
C LYS A 134 7.07 2.31 13.51
N ASN A 135 7.41 1.98 12.27
CA ASN A 135 8.77 2.17 11.75
C ASN A 135 8.89 3.35 10.78
N VAL A 136 7.78 3.92 10.32
CA VAL A 136 7.70 5.06 9.40
C VAL A 136 8.68 4.91 8.20
N PRO A 137 8.63 3.79 7.45
CA PRO A 137 9.54 3.58 6.34
C PRO A 137 9.26 4.55 5.20
N SER A 138 10.27 4.88 4.40
CA SER A 138 10.09 5.66 3.17
C SER A 138 9.84 4.78 1.93
N LEU A 139 10.09 3.48 2.05
CA LEU A 139 9.81 2.46 1.05
C LEU A 139 9.23 1.21 1.72
N VAL A 140 8.17 0.67 1.15
CA VAL A 140 7.61 -0.64 1.53
C VAL A 140 7.63 -1.55 0.32
N VAL A 141 8.14 -2.75 0.50
CA VAL A 141 8.13 -3.83 -0.51
C VAL A 141 7.26 -4.97 0.02
N VAL A 142 6.31 -5.43 -0.79
CA VAL A 142 5.43 -6.57 -0.47
C VAL A 142 5.65 -7.69 -1.47
N ASP A 143 6.21 -8.81 -1.02
CA ASP A 143 6.54 -9.97 -1.86
C ASP A 143 5.89 -11.25 -1.30
N SER A 144 4.72 -11.65 -1.80
CA SER A 144 3.89 -11.14 -2.88
C SER A 144 2.49 -10.77 -2.39
N ILE A 145 1.75 -9.97 -3.16
CA ILE A 145 0.39 -9.53 -2.80
C ILE A 145 -0.60 -10.70 -2.75
N GLN A 146 -0.35 -11.79 -3.49
CA GLN A 146 -1.25 -12.93 -3.55
C GLN A 146 -1.34 -13.70 -2.24
N THR A 147 -0.36 -13.58 -1.38
CA THR A 147 -0.30 -14.28 -0.09
C THR A 147 -0.77 -13.42 1.07
N ILE A 148 -0.96 -12.11 0.86
CA ILE A 148 -1.49 -11.21 1.88
C ILE A 148 -3.02 -11.33 1.93
N ALA A 149 -3.56 -11.30 3.14
CA ALA A 149 -4.99 -11.30 3.40
C ALA A 149 -5.40 -10.18 4.36
N ASP A 150 -6.59 -9.66 4.18
CA ASP A 150 -7.28 -8.82 5.14
C ASP A 150 -8.24 -9.71 5.94
N ASP A 151 -8.00 -9.84 7.24
CA ASP A 151 -8.78 -10.69 8.15
C ASP A 151 -10.23 -10.19 8.31
N ALA A 152 -10.53 -8.96 7.88
CA ALA A 152 -11.89 -8.42 7.89
C ALA A 152 -12.77 -8.96 6.74
N LEU A 153 -12.19 -9.70 5.79
CA LEU A 153 -12.90 -10.22 4.62
C LEU A 153 -13.11 -11.74 4.74
N ASP A 154 -14.34 -12.18 4.51
CA ASP A 154 -14.72 -13.62 4.53
C ASP A 154 -14.24 -14.40 3.29
N SER A 155 -13.36 -13.85 2.49
CA SER A 155 -12.84 -14.49 1.27
C SER A 155 -11.48 -15.15 1.51
N ALA A 156 -11.22 -16.27 0.82
CA ALA A 156 -9.98 -17.01 0.99
C ALA A 156 -8.74 -16.16 0.58
N PRO A 157 -7.60 -16.30 1.29
CA PRO A 157 -6.33 -15.72 0.87
C PRO A 157 -6.01 -16.04 -0.59
N GLY A 158 -5.45 -15.09 -1.33
CA GLY A 158 -5.13 -15.25 -2.74
C GLY A 158 -6.32 -15.13 -3.71
N SER A 159 -7.55 -15.01 -3.21
CA SER A 159 -8.71 -14.71 -4.06
C SER A 159 -8.59 -13.32 -4.69
N VAL A 160 -9.26 -13.10 -5.83
CA VAL A 160 -9.27 -11.80 -6.51
C VAL A 160 -9.77 -10.69 -5.59
N VAL A 161 -10.75 -10.99 -4.73
CA VAL A 161 -11.30 -10.04 -3.75
C VAL A 161 -10.22 -9.62 -2.77
N GLN A 162 -9.52 -10.58 -2.15
CA GLN A 162 -8.42 -10.30 -1.20
C GLN A 162 -7.31 -9.48 -1.85
N VAL A 163 -6.84 -9.90 -3.03
CA VAL A 163 -5.75 -9.21 -3.74
C VAL A 163 -6.13 -7.75 -4.06
N ARG A 164 -7.38 -7.51 -4.52
CA ARG A 164 -7.86 -6.17 -4.81
C ARG A 164 -7.95 -5.29 -3.55
N GLU A 165 -8.54 -5.80 -2.48
CA GLU A 165 -8.72 -5.03 -1.25
C GLU A 165 -7.38 -4.75 -0.57
N CYS A 166 -6.49 -5.74 -0.49
CA CYS A 166 -5.14 -5.53 0.03
C CYS A 166 -4.36 -4.50 -0.80
N ALA A 167 -4.41 -4.58 -2.13
CA ALA A 167 -3.77 -3.61 -3.00
C ALA A 167 -4.38 -2.21 -2.83
N PHE A 168 -5.71 -2.11 -2.78
CA PHE A 168 -6.42 -0.84 -2.55
C PHE A 168 -6.01 -0.20 -1.22
N ARG A 169 -5.97 -0.98 -0.15
CA ARG A 169 -5.55 -0.49 1.16
C ARG A 169 -4.10 -0.01 1.16
N LEU A 170 -3.19 -0.76 0.53
CA LEU A 170 -1.80 -0.34 0.39
C LEU A 170 -1.66 0.97 -0.42
N VAL A 171 -2.50 1.20 -1.43
CA VAL A 171 -2.56 2.48 -2.16
C VAL A 171 -3.01 3.62 -1.23
N GLN A 172 -4.00 3.39 -0.38
CA GLN A 172 -4.43 4.40 0.59
C GLN A 172 -3.32 4.73 1.59
N GLU A 173 -2.65 3.71 2.13
CA GLU A 173 -1.55 3.89 3.08
C GLU A 173 -0.36 4.63 2.43
N ALA A 174 -0.01 4.28 1.19
CA ALA A 174 1.03 4.96 0.43
C ALA A 174 0.75 6.46 0.30
N LYS A 175 -0.47 6.82 -0.13
CA LYS A 175 -0.89 8.21 -0.32
C LYS A 175 -0.96 8.98 1.00
N ALA A 176 -1.58 8.38 2.03
CA ALA A 176 -1.77 9.05 3.32
C ALA A 176 -0.45 9.39 4.02
N ARG A 177 0.59 8.58 3.82
CA ARG A 177 1.90 8.71 4.48
C ARG A 177 3.02 9.18 3.57
N SER A 178 2.74 9.42 2.28
CA SER A 178 3.74 9.79 1.27
C SER A 178 4.92 8.79 1.22
N ILE A 179 4.63 7.50 1.33
CA ILE A 179 5.61 6.41 1.19
C ILE A 179 5.54 5.80 -0.20
N ALA A 180 6.68 5.39 -0.75
CA ALA A 180 6.71 4.59 -1.96
C ALA A 180 6.39 3.12 -1.61
N VAL A 181 5.48 2.49 -2.35
CA VAL A 181 5.14 1.07 -2.16
C VAL A 181 5.43 0.30 -3.44
N LEU A 182 6.14 -0.82 -3.31
CA LEU A 182 6.45 -1.74 -4.40
C LEU A 182 5.80 -3.08 -4.11
N ILE A 183 4.89 -3.51 -4.97
CA ILE A 183 4.12 -4.74 -4.82
C ILE A 183 4.59 -5.74 -5.85
N VAL A 184 4.88 -6.97 -5.43
CA VAL A 184 5.11 -8.09 -6.35
C VAL A 184 3.79 -8.77 -6.68
N GLY A 185 3.57 -9.00 -7.97
CA GLY A 185 2.49 -9.83 -8.49
C GLY A 185 3.04 -10.96 -9.35
N HIS A 186 2.47 -12.15 -9.22
CA HIS A 186 2.72 -13.24 -10.16
C HIS A 186 1.72 -13.15 -11.32
N VAL A 187 2.21 -13.26 -12.53
CA VAL A 187 1.37 -13.41 -13.73
C VAL A 187 1.32 -14.87 -14.12
N THR A 188 0.15 -15.31 -14.59
CA THR A 188 0.03 -16.61 -15.25
C THR A 188 0.77 -16.58 -16.58
N LYS A 189 1.08 -17.77 -17.15
CA LYS A 189 1.67 -17.90 -18.49
C LYS A 189 0.86 -17.22 -19.61
N GLU A 190 -0.38 -16.85 -19.32
CA GLU A 190 -1.30 -16.17 -20.21
C GLU A 190 -1.36 -14.65 -19.99
N GLY A 191 -0.44 -14.10 -19.18
CA GLY A 191 -0.32 -12.65 -18.96
C GLY A 191 -1.35 -12.04 -18.01
N SER A 192 -2.20 -12.83 -17.37
CA SER A 192 -3.13 -12.37 -16.33
C SER A 192 -2.46 -12.37 -14.97
N ILE A 193 -2.79 -11.42 -14.10
CA ILE A 193 -2.39 -11.52 -12.68
C ILE A 193 -2.95 -12.82 -12.11
N ALA A 194 -2.09 -13.65 -11.51
CA ALA A 194 -2.48 -14.94 -10.99
C ALA A 194 -3.60 -14.77 -9.95
N GLY A 195 -4.74 -15.32 -10.25
CA GLY A 195 -5.93 -15.38 -9.43
C GLY A 195 -6.89 -16.40 -10.05
N PRO A 196 -7.88 -16.92 -9.31
CA PRO A 196 -8.85 -17.84 -9.89
C PRO A 196 -9.55 -17.14 -11.07
N ARG A 197 -9.54 -17.81 -12.24
CA ARG A 197 -10.36 -17.37 -13.37
C ARG A 197 -11.82 -17.41 -12.92
N LEU A 198 -12.48 -16.26 -12.96
CA LEU A 198 -13.93 -16.23 -12.96
C LEU A 198 -14.36 -16.74 -14.35
N LEU A 199 -14.91 -17.97 -14.37
CA LEU A 199 -15.63 -18.50 -15.51
C LEU A 199 -16.95 -17.74 -15.69
#